data_eaf5c19e057702a2dff1222898cc8c8f
#
_entry.id   eaf5c19e057702a2dff1222898cc8c8f
#
_cell.length_a   1.000
_cell.length_b   1.000
_cell.length_c   1.000
_cell.angle_alpha   90.00
_cell.angle_beta   90.00
_cell.angle_gamma   90.00
#
_symmetry.space_group_name_H-M   'P 1'
#
loop_
_entity.id
_entity.type
_entity.pdbx_description
1 polymer ?
#
loop_
_entity_poly.entity_id
_entity_poly.type
_entity_poly.pdbx_seq_one_letter_code
_entity_poly.pdbx_strand_id
1 'polypeptide(L)'
;MCGFKFFASRVLGLREPLDPDLELEAREQGTLFHALLADFFRTHPWLPPGLDAARALAQRFLETARERLGGEIPAKDPSFLTLTWTRVARALDELVVVEHEEQARLAADGLAVERRLEEPLEFVLPDPAGGPGLRLGGRPDRIEVHRRGRAVVHVRVLDYKTTRDGSRFRALL
;
A
#
# COMPACT_ATOMS: atom_id res chain seq x y z
N MET A 1 13.55 20.76 -2.56
CA MET A 1 12.50 21.05 -3.58
C MET A 1 12.85 22.37 -4.24
N CYS A 2 12.87 22.45 -5.58
CA CYS A 2 13.22 23.70 -6.27
C CYS A 2 12.06 24.71 -6.15
N GLY A 3 12.36 25.93 -5.67
CA GLY A 3 11.34 27.00 -5.49
C GLY A 3 10.59 27.34 -6.78
N PHE A 4 11.27 27.23 -7.93
CA PHE A 4 10.64 27.44 -9.24
C PHE A 4 9.59 26.36 -9.57
N LYS A 5 9.87 25.09 -9.30
CA LYS A 5 8.88 24.00 -9.48
C LYS A 5 7.65 24.20 -8.60
N PHE A 6 7.85 24.62 -7.36
CA PHE A 6 6.75 24.94 -6.46
C PHE A 6 5.89 26.10 -6.99
N PHE A 7 6.53 27.21 -7.39
CA PHE A 7 5.83 28.38 -7.94
C PHE A 7 5.08 28.03 -9.23
N ALA A 8 5.74 27.36 -10.17
CA ALA A 8 5.13 26.97 -11.44
C ALA A 8 3.92 26.06 -11.24
N SER A 9 4.01 25.05 -10.35
CA SER A 9 2.93 24.09 -10.17
C SER A 9 1.80 24.58 -9.26
N ARG A 10 2.12 25.36 -8.19
CA ARG A 10 1.15 25.71 -7.17
C ARG A 10 0.54 27.10 -7.37
N VAL A 11 1.30 28.04 -7.92
CA VAL A 11 0.83 29.42 -8.13
C VAL A 11 0.35 29.64 -9.56
N LEU A 12 1.12 29.15 -10.55
CA LEU A 12 0.76 29.32 -11.96
C LEU A 12 -0.10 28.18 -12.50
N GLY A 13 -0.31 27.10 -11.76
CA GLY A 13 -1.08 25.93 -12.22
C GLY A 13 -0.44 25.19 -13.40
N LEU A 14 0.82 25.52 -13.74
CA LEU A 14 1.52 24.88 -14.84
C LEU A 14 1.86 23.46 -14.44
N ARG A 15 1.41 22.53 -15.25
CA ARG A 15 1.80 21.11 -15.15
C ARG A 15 2.80 20.82 -16.25
N GLU A 16 3.87 20.11 -15.91
CA GLU A 16 4.76 19.54 -16.90
C GLU A 16 3.91 18.66 -17.83
N PRO A 17 3.95 18.85 -19.17
CA PRO A 17 3.21 17.96 -20.05
C PRO A 17 3.76 16.54 -19.83
N LEU A 18 2.89 15.69 -19.33
CA LEU A 18 3.23 14.33 -19.02
C LEU A 18 3.19 13.54 -20.33
N ASP A 19 4.15 12.68 -20.54
CA ASP A 19 4.06 11.69 -21.59
C ASP A 19 2.83 10.80 -21.25
N PRO A 20 1.71 10.91 -21.98
CA PRO A 20 0.47 10.25 -21.60
C PRO A 20 0.64 8.74 -21.46
N ASP A 21 1.55 8.14 -22.23
CA ASP A 21 1.78 6.71 -22.20
C ASP A 21 2.52 6.27 -20.94
N LEU A 22 3.48 7.06 -20.44
CA LEU A 22 4.21 6.76 -19.21
C LEU A 22 3.36 6.96 -17.95
N GLU A 23 2.44 7.92 -17.94
CA GLU A 23 1.56 8.13 -16.78
C GLU A 23 0.44 7.10 -16.66
N LEU A 24 -0.18 6.74 -17.77
CA LEU A 24 -1.17 5.67 -17.79
C LEU A 24 -0.55 4.37 -17.26
N GLU A 25 0.67 4.04 -17.69
CA GLU A 25 1.39 2.88 -17.21
C GLU A 25 1.69 2.94 -15.71
N ALA A 26 2.15 4.07 -15.18
CA ALA A 26 2.43 4.22 -13.74
C ALA A 26 1.16 4.13 -12.88
N ARG A 27 0.05 4.67 -13.35
CA ARG A 27 -1.24 4.62 -12.67
C ARG A 27 -1.82 3.20 -12.68
N GLU A 28 -1.76 2.52 -13.82
CA GLU A 28 -2.23 1.14 -13.96
C GLU A 28 -1.39 0.19 -13.10
N GLN A 29 -0.07 0.36 -13.08
CA GLN A 29 0.82 -0.38 -12.17
C GLN A 29 0.46 -0.17 -10.71
N GLY A 30 0.22 1.09 -10.31
CA GLY A 30 -0.19 1.41 -8.95
C GLY A 30 -1.51 0.72 -8.58
N THR A 31 -2.52 0.81 -9.44
CA THR A 31 -3.83 0.18 -9.23
C THR A 31 -3.72 -1.33 -9.11
N LEU A 32 -2.97 -1.97 -10.01
CA LEU A 32 -2.72 -3.42 -9.94
C LEU A 32 -2.02 -3.81 -8.63
N PHE A 33 -1.01 -3.05 -8.24
CA PHE A 33 -0.24 -3.33 -7.03
C PHE A 33 -1.11 -3.24 -5.77
N HIS A 34 -1.89 -2.18 -5.61
CA HIS A 34 -2.82 -2.03 -4.48
C HIS A 34 -3.86 -3.15 -4.45
N ALA A 35 -4.45 -3.49 -5.60
CA ALA A 35 -5.41 -4.59 -5.69
C ALA A 35 -4.79 -5.94 -5.29
N LEU A 36 -3.56 -6.23 -5.74
CA LEU A 36 -2.84 -7.45 -5.37
C LEU A 36 -2.50 -7.51 -3.89
N LEU A 37 -2.06 -6.38 -3.30
CA LEU A 37 -1.78 -6.33 -1.86
C LEU A 37 -3.04 -6.52 -1.02
N ALA A 38 -4.14 -5.86 -1.38
CA ALA A 38 -5.41 -6.02 -0.70
C ALA A 38 -5.91 -7.48 -0.77
N ASP A 39 -5.78 -8.14 -1.94
CA ASP A 39 -6.17 -9.53 -2.14
C ASP A 39 -5.25 -10.48 -1.35
N PHE A 40 -3.94 -10.23 -1.35
CA PHE A 40 -2.98 -11.00 -0.58
C PHE A 40 -3.30 -10.97 0.92
N PHE A 41 -3.45 -9.79 1.52
CA PHE A 41 -3.74 -9.67 2.96
C PHE A 41 -5.17 -10.04 3.34
N ARG A 42 -6.11 -10.00 2.42
CA ARG A 42 -7.47 -10.53 2.63
C ARG A 42 -7.46 -12.05 2.72
N THR A 43 -6.68 -12.69 1.86
CA THR A 43 -6.55 -14.15 1.79
C THR A 43 -5.61 -14.68 2.87
N HIS A 44 -4.57 -13.91 3.20
CA HIS A 44 -3.52 -14.27 4.15
C HIS A 44 -3.34 -13.16 5.19
N PRO A 45 -4.30 -13.01 6.13
CA PRO A 45 -4.23 -11.95 7.15
C PRO A 45 -3.03 -12.11 8.08
N TRP A 46 -2.48 -13.32 8.17
CA TRP A 46 -1.29 -13.65 8.94
C TRP A 46 -0.32 -14.45 8.11
N LEU A 47 0.96 -14.07 8.20
CA LEU A 47 2.03 -14.82 7.57
C LEU A 47 2.39 -16.05 8.42
N PRO A 48 2.85 -17.15 7.82
CA PRO A 48 3.38 -18.28 8.56
C PRO A 48 4.61 -17.88 9.38
N PRO A 49 4.93 -18.61 10.48
CA PRO A 49 5.95 -18.19 11.44
C PRO A 49 7.40 -18.21 10.90
N GLY A 50 7.65 -18.86 9.78
CA GLY A 50 8.98 -18.87 9.14
C GLY A 50 9.05 -17.93 7.96
N LEU A 51 10.11 -17.11 7.85
CA LEU A 51 10.28 -16.17 6.75
C LEU A 51 10.30 -16.86 5.38
N ASP A 52 10.99 -17.99 5.26
CA ASP A 52 11.04 -18.74 4.00
C ASP A 52 9.65 -19.28 3.62
N ALA A 53 8.86 -19.73 4.59
CA ALA A 53 7.49 -20.16 4.36
C ALA A 53 6.58 -18.98 3.96
N ALA A 54 6.79 -17.80 4.54
CA ALA A 54 6.08 -16.57 4.18
C ALA A 54 6.41 -16.12 2.75
N ARG A 55 7.68 -16.17 2.36
CA ARG A 55 8.13 -15.90 0.99
C ARG A 55 7.55 -16.89 -0.02
N ALA A 56 7.59 -18.17 0.30
CA ALA A 56 7.01 -19.22 -0.54
C ALA A 56 5.49 -19.04 -0.70
N LEU A 57 4.79 -18.58 0.34
CA LEU A 57 3.37 -18.24 0.27
C LEU A 57 3.13 -17.08 -0.71
N ALA A 58 3.91 -16.01 -0.60
CA ALA A 58 3.81 -14.85 -1.48
C ALA A 58 4.10 -15.19 -2.94
N GLN A 59 5.10 -16.02 -3.19
CA GLN A 59 5.42 -16.49 -4.55
C GLN A 59 4.25 -17.28 -5.16
N ARG A 60 3.69 -18.26 -4.45
CA ARG A 60 2.53 -19.04 -4.94
C ARG A 60 1.31 -18.14 -5.18
N PHE A 61 1.09 -17.16 -4.31
CA PHE A 61 0.02 -16.18 -4.53
C PHE A 61 0.22 -15.41 -5.84
N LEU A 62 1.45 -14.92 -6.10
CA LEU A 62 1.76 -14.18 -7.32
C LEU A 62 1.64 -15.04 -8.58
N GLU A 63 2.04 -16.29 -8.54
CA GLU A 63 1.88 -17.23 -9.65
C GLU A 63 0.40 -17.40 -10.01
N THR A 64 -0.44 -17.68 -9.01
CA THR A 64 -1.90 -17.78 -9.18
C THR A 64 -2.52 -16.46 -9.67
N ALA A 65 -2.10 -15.34 -9.11
CA ALA A 65 -2.58 -14.02 -9.53
C ALA A 65 -2.19 -13.71 -10.98
N ARG A 66 -0.97 -14.06 -11.38
CA ARG A 66 -0.49 -13.89 -12.75
C ARG A 66 -1.29 -14.71 -13.76
N GLU A 67 -1.59 -15.96 -13.44
CA GLU A 67 -2.44 -16.84 -14.28
C GLU A 67 -3.85 -16.26 -14.43
N ARG A 68 -4.44 -15.80 -13.33
CA ARG A 68 -5.80 -15.22 -13.33
C ARG A 68 -5.87 -13.91 -14.09
N LEU A 69 -4.93 -13.00 -13.87
CA LEU A 69 -4.96 -11.64 -14.42
C LEU A 69 -4.23 -11.51 -15.76
N GLY A 70 -3.44 -12.50 -16.16
CA GLY A 70 -2.63 -12.42 -17.37
C GLY A 70 -3.42 -12.24 -18.67
N GLY A 71 -4.72 -12.60 -18.67
CA GLY A 71 -5.64 -12.35 -19.78
C GLY A 71 -6.46 -11.07 -19.68
N GLU A 72 -6.50 -10.44 -18.49
CA GLU A 72 -7.34 -9.27 -18.22
C GLU A 72 -6.59 -7.94 -18.31
N ILE A 73 -5.25 -7.98 -18.18
CA ILE A 73 -4.42 -6.77 -18.27
C ILE A 73 -4.21 -6.46 -19.75
N PRO A 74 -4.77 -5.36 -20.28
CA PRO A 74 -4.55 -4.97 -21.66
C PRO A 74 -3.09 -4.56 -21.85
N ALA A 75 -2.25 -5.51 -22.23
CA ALA A 75 -0.86 -5.26 -22.48
C ALA A 75 -0.68 -4.73 -23.89
N LYS A 76 -0.30 -3.49 -24.03
CA LYS A 76 0.20 -2.92 -25.28
C LYS A 76 1.51 -3.59 -25.71
N ASP A 77 2.32 -4.07 -24.74
CA ASP A 77 3.60 -4.74 -24.97
C ASP A 77 3.83 -5.86 -23.92
N PRO A 78 4.14 -7.10 -24.33
CA PRO A 78 4.47 -8.20 -23.43
C PRO A 78 5.66 -7.92 -22.48
N SER A 79 6.62 -7.12 -22.91
CA SER A 79 7.79 -6.72 -22.12
C SER A 79 7.36 -5.91 -20.89
N PHE A 80 6.35 -5.07 -21.06
CA PHE A 80 5.77 -4.28 -19.99
C PHE A 80 5.16 -5.15 -18.88
N LEU A 81 4.39 -6.18 -19.25
CA LEU A 81 3.84 -7.13 -18.28
C LEU A 81 4.94 -7.82 -17.48
N THR A 82 5.99 -8.28 -18.14
CA THR A 82 7.12 -8.95 -17.48
C THR A 82 7.79 -8.02 -16.48
N LEU A 83 8.05 -6.77 -16.86
CA LEU A 83 8.65 -5.78 -15.96
C LEU A 83 7.73 -5.45 -14.78
N THR A 84 6.43 -5.31 -15.03
CA THR A 84 5.43 -5.04 -13.98
C THR A 84 5.40 -6.17 -12.97
N TRP A 85 5.31 -7.42 -13.42
CA TRP A 85 5.31 -8.58 -12.53
C TRP A 85 6.61 -8.73 -11.74
N THR A 86 7.76 -8.42 -12.35
CA THR A 86 9.05 -8.42 -11.64
C THR A 86 9.08 -7.37 -10.53
N ARG A 87 8.55 -6.17 -10.79
CA ARG A 87 8.45 -5.10 -9.78
C ARG A 87 7.49 -5.46 -8.65
N VAL A 88 6.32 -6.01 -8.99
CA VAL A 88 5.34 -6.48 -8.00
C VAL A 88 5.92 -7.58 -7.14
N ALA A 89 6.60 -8.57 -7.74
CA ALA A 89 7.22 -9.67 -7.00
C ALA A 89 8.27 -9.17 -6.00
N ARG A 90 9.14 -8.27 -6.45
CA ARG A 90 10.14 -7.67 -5.57
C ARG A 90 9.50 -6.87 -4.44
N ALA A 91 8.52 -6.03 -4.74
CA ALA A 91 7.85 -5.22 -3.75
C ALA A 91 7.09 -6.07 -2.71
N LEU A 92 6.46 -7.16 -3.15
CA LEU A 92 5.78 -8.10 -2.24
C LEU A 92 6.79 -8.86 -1.37
N ASP A 93 7.95 -9.28 -1.92
CA ASP A 93 9.00 -9.94 -1.11
C ASP A 93 9.55 -9.01 -0.02
N GLU A 94 9.85 -7.75 -0.37
CA GLU A 94 10.29 -6.74 0.60
C GLU A 94 9.22 -6.50 1.68
N LEU A 95 7.95 -6.42 1.29
CA LEU A 95 6.85 -6.22 2.22
C LEU A 95 6.65 -7.43 3.14
N VAL A 96 6.77 -8.65 2.62
CA VAL A 96 6.67 -9.88 3.43
C VAL A 96 7.72 -9.93 4.52
N VAL A 97 8.95 -9.48 4.25
CA VAL A 97 10.00 -9.38 5.27
C VAL A 97 9.58 -8.44 6.39
N VAL A 98 9.16 -7.21 6.04
CA VAL A 98 8.74 -6.20 7.01
C VAL A 98 7.53 -6.67 7.83
N GLU A 99 6.53 -7.28 7.17
CA GLU A 99 5.34 -7.79 7.84
C GLU A 99 5.64 -8.96 8.77
N HIS A 100 6.56 -9.84 8.37
CA HIS A 100 6.99 -10.97 9.19
C HIS A 100 7.69 -10.50 10.47
N GLU A 101 8.60 -9.53 10.36
CA GLU A 101 9.29 -8.92 11.50
C GLU A 101 8.30 -8.21 12.43
N GLU A 102 7.39 -7.42 11.86
CA GLU A 102 6.37 -6.71 12.64
C GLU A 102 5.42 -7.67 13.35
N GLN A 103 4.99 -8.74 12.68
CA GLN A 103 4.14 -9.76 13.28
C GLN A 103 4.84 -10.45 14.46
N ALA A 104 6.13 -10.76 14.33
CA ALA A 104 6.92 -11.34 15.40
C ALA A 104 7.06 -10.38 16.59
N ARG A 105 7.29 -9.09 16.33
CA ARG A 105 7.37 -8.05 17.36
C ARG A 105 6.05 -7.89 18.10
N LEU A 106 4.93 -7.80 17.38
CA LEU A 106 3.59 -7.67 17.98
C LEU A 106 3.22 -8.88 18.85
N ALA A 107 3.59 -10.09 18.40
CA ALA A 107 3.41 -11.31 19.17
C ALA A 107 4.25 -11.30 20.46
N ALA A 108 5.52 -10.86 20.39
CA ALA A 108 6.39 -10.73 21.56
C ALA A 108 5.86 -9.70 22.57
N ASP A 109 5.25 -8.62 22.09
CA ASP A 109 4.62 -7.59 22.93
C ASP A 109 3.25 -8.02 23.49
N GLY A 110 2.73 -9.19 23.13
CA GLY A 110 1.43 -9.69 23.54
C GLY A 110 0.25 -8.86 23.01
N LEU A 111 0.41 -8.26 21.83
CA LEU A 111 -0.59 -7.43 21.20
C LEU A 111 -1.46 -8.23 20.22
N ALA A 112 -2.76 -8.11 20.37
CA ALA A 112 -3.71 -8.54 19.36
C ALA A 112 -3.88 -7.44 18.30
N VAL A 113 -3.96 -7.83 17.02
CA VAL A 113 -4.11 -6.90 15.91
C VAL A 113 -5.38 -7.19 15.14
N GLU A 114 -6.21 -6.18 15.00
CA GLU A 114 -7.37 -6.16 14.09
C GLU A 114 -6.94 -5.41 12.82
N ARG A 115 -7.10 -6.05 11.66
CA ARG A 115 -6.77 -5.48 10.36
C ARG A 115 -8.02 -5.18 9.56
N ARG A 116 -8.07 -3.99 8.95
CA ARG A 116 -9.11 -3.54 8.05
C ARG A 116 -8.46 -3.06 6.77
N LEU A 117 -8.90 -3.60 5.64
CA LEU A 117 -8.33 -3.34 4.32
C LEU A 117 -9.28 -2.47 3.51
N GLU A 118 -8.75 -1.39 2.94
CA GLU A 118 -9.48 -0.48 2.06
C GLU A 118 -10.81 0.03 2.67
N GLU A 119 -10.88 0.14 3.98
CA GLU A 119 -12.06 0.62 4.67
C GLU A 119 -12.08 2.16 4.67
N PRO A 120 -13.20 2.78 4.28
CA PRO A 120 -13.29 4.24 4.32
C PRO A 120 -13.16 4.74 5.76
N LEU A 121 -12.31 5.75 5.95
CA LEU A 121 -12.11 6.45 7.20
C LEU A 121 -12.67 7.85 7.07
N GLU A 122 -13.52 8.24 7.99
CA GLU A 122 -14.01 9.61 8.11
C GLU A 122 -13.95 10.04 9.57
N PHE A 123 -13.39 11.20 9.83
CA PHE A 123 -13.39 11.78 11.17
C PHE A 123 -13.44 13.31 11.10
N VAL A 124 -13.90 13.92 12.17
CA VAL A 124 -13.99 15.36 12.31
C VAL A 124 -13.01 15.80 13.39
N LEU A 125 -12.03 16.62 13.02
CA LEU A 125 -11.22 17.35 13.99
C LEU A 125 -12.07 18.50 14.54
N PRO A 126 -12.34 18.53 15.86
CA PRO A 126 -13.11 19.63 16.45
C PRO A 126 -12.34 20.95 16.29
N ASP A 127 -13.08 22.00 15.98
CA ASP A 127 -12.52 23.34 15.99
C ASP A 127 -12.38 23.80 17.46
N PRO A 128 -11.17 24.16 17.91
CA PRO A 128 -10.96 24.68 19.27
C PRO A 128 -11.77 25.94 19.56
N ALA A 129 -12.16 26.70 18.53
CA ALA A 129 -12.98 27.92 18.65
C ALA A 129 -14.49 27.63 18.64
N GLY A 130 -14.91 26.35 18.59
CA GLY A 130 -16.32 25.97 18.56
C GLY A 130 -17.00 26.08 17.18
N GLY A 131 -16.21 26.23 16.13
CA GLY A 131 -16.69 26.25 14.75
C GLY A 131 -17.03 24.84 14.22
N PRO A 132 -17.34 24.71 12.93
CA PRO A 132 -17.86 23.47 12.31
C PRO A 132 -16.87 22.29 12.27
N GLY A 133 -15.65 22.48 12.71
CA GLY A 133 -14.61 21.45 12.67
C GLY A 133 -14.13 21.10 11.25
N LEU A 134 -12.97 20.44 11.13
CA LEU A 134 -12.44 19.99 9.86
C LEU A 134 -12.80 18.52 9.64
N ARG A 135 -13.57 18.23 8.60
CA ARG A 135 -13.83 16.84 8.17
C ARG A 135 -12.65 16.33 7.37
N LEU A 136 -12.11 15.21 7.81
CA LEU A 136 -11.06 14.48 7.13
C LEU A 136 -11.59 13.12 6.73
N GLY A 137 -11.42 12.78 5.47
CA GLY A 137 -11.86 11.50 4.94
C GLY A 137 -10.83 10.93 3.97
N GLY A 138 -10.80 9.61 3.88
CA GLY A 138 -9.92 8.90 2.98
C GLY A 138 -10.20 7.39 2.98
N ARG A 139 -9.51 6.69 2.11
CA ARG A 139 -9.55 5.24 2.03
C ARG A 139 -8.12 4.73 2.06
N PRO A 140 -7.57 4.51 3.25
CA PRO A 140 -6.23 3.93 3.38
C PRO A 140 -6.22 2.48 2.91
N ASP A 141 -5.08 2.00 2.47
CA ASP A 141 -4.94 0.61 2.03
C ASP A 141 -5.14 -0.35 3.19
N ARG A 142 -4.66 0.02 4.39
CA ARG A 142 -4.81 -0.81 5.59
C ARG A 142 -4.86 0.03 6.85
N ILE A 143 -5.74 -0.35 7.77
CA ILE A 143 -5.79 0.15 9.14
C ILE A 143 -5.51 -1.03 10.08
N GLU A 144 -4.65 -0.83 11.06
CA GLU A 144 -4.37 -1.81 12.11
C GLU A 144 -4.70 -1.21 13.48
N VAL A 145 -5.49 -1.93 14.25
CA VAL A 145 -5.82 -1.58 15.62
C VAL A 145 -5.14 -2.57 16.54
N HIS A 146 -4.15 -2.10 17.28
CA HIS A 146 -3.38 -2.92 18.23
C HIS A 146 -4.00 -2.84 19.60
N ARG A 147 -4.26 -4.01 20.20
CA ARG A 147 -4.94 -4.13 21.49
C ARG A 147 -4.12 -4.93 22.48
N ARG A 148 -4.16 -4.48 23.75
CA ARG A 148 -3.71 -5.27 24.89
C ARG A 148 -4.96 -5.59 25.74
N GLY A 149 -5.43 -6.82 25.64
CA GLY A 149 -6.75 -7.19 26.16
C GLY A 149 -7.86 -6.38 25.46
N ARG A 150 -8.64 -5.60 26.23
CA ARG A 150 -9.71 -4.76 25.68
C ARG A 150 -9.25 -3.34 25.31
N ALA A 151 -8.06 -2.93 25.74
CA ALA A 151 -7.57 -1.57 25.52
C ALA A 151 -6.93 -1.45 24.14
N VAL A 152 -7.30 -0.40 23.39
CA VAL A 152 -6.58 0.02 22.18
C VAL A 152 -5.33 0.75 22.64
N VAL A 153 -4.16 0.26 22.24
CA VAL A 153 -2.86 0.85 22.61
C VAL A 153 -2.23 1.62 21.45
N HIS A 154 -2.57 1.25 20.21
CA HIS A 154 -2.06 1.90 19.03
C HIS A 154 -2.99 1.69 17.83
N VAL A 155 -3.01 2.66 16.93
CA VAL A 155 -3.67 2.56 15.62
C VAL A 155 -2.64 2.95 14.56
N ARG A 156 -2.46 2.08 13.57
CA ARG A 156 -1.61 2.34 12.39
C ARG A 156 -2.48 2.52 11.15
N VAL A 157 -2.18 3.53 10.38
CA VAL A 157 -2.78 3.74 9.06
C VAL A 157 -1.67 3.57 8.03
N LEU A 158 -1.86 2.65 7.10
CA LEU A 158 -0.89 2.34 6.07
C LEU A 158 -1.47 2.69 4.70
N ASP A 159 -0.62 3.34 3.91
CA ASP A 159 -0.89 3.68 2.51
C ASP A 159 0.37 3.28 1.72
N TYR A 160 0.26 2.31 0.85
CA TYR A 160 1.37 1.75 0.11
C TYR A 160 1.69 2.64 -1.09
N LYS A 161 2.89 3.19 -1.13
CA LYS A 161 3.34 4.02 -2.25
C LYS A 161 4.33 3.27 -3.11
N THR A 162 3.97 3.06 -4.37
CA THR A 162 4.92 2.63 -5.38
C THR A 162 5.74 3.84 -5.82
N THR A 163 6.99 3.94 -5.37
CA THR A 163 7.89 4.98 -5.85
C THR A 163 8.58 4.53 -7.15
N ARG A 164 8.95 5.47 -8.03
CA ARG A 164 9.73 5.15 -9.24
C ARG A 164 11.03 4.41 -8.94
N ASP A 165 11.58 4.61 -7.75
CA ASP A 165 12.83 3.94 -7.32
C ASP A 165 12.59 2.53 -6.76
N GLY A 166 11.34 2.08 -6.67
CA GLY A 166 10.98 0.69 -6.28
C GLY A 166 11.42 0.27 -4.87
N SER A 167 11.97 1.17 -4.06
CA SER A 167 12.80 0.76 -2.94
C SER A 167 12.28 1.11 -1.54
N ARG A 168 11.10 1.72 -1.37
CA ARG A 168 10.65 2.02 0.02
C ARG A 168 9.13 2.07 0.15
N PHE A 169 8.59 1.08 0.81
CA PHE A 169 7.31 1.22 1.50
C PHE A 169 7.52 2.16 2.69
N ARG A 170 6.88 3.31 2.69
CA ARG A 170 6.82 4.17 3.88
C ARG A 170 5.47 3.96 4.54
N ALA A 171 5.47 3.39 5.73
CA ALA A 171 4.36 3.56 6.64
C ALA A 171 4.39 5.03 7.11
N LEU A 172 3.31 5.75 6.91
CA LEU A 172 3.12 7.04 7.56
C LEU A 172 2.67 6.75 8.99
N LEU A 173 3.52 7.10 9.95
CA LEU A 173 3.22 7.09 11.38
C LEU A 173 2.39 8.31 11.73
#